data_cd14ce2145a7f28292b2c01fb270d9d9
#
_entry.id   cd14ce2145a7f28292b2c01fb270d9d9
#
_cell.length_a   1.000
_cell.length_b   1.000
_cell.length_c   1.000
_cell.angle_alpha   90.00
_cell.angle_beta   90.00
_cell.angle_gamma   90.00
#
_symmetry.space_group_name_H-M   'P 1'
#
loop_
_entity.id
_entity.type
_entity.pdbx_description
1 polymer ?
#
loop_
_entity_poly.entity_id
_entity_poly.type
_entity_poly.pdbx_seq_one_letter_code
_entity_poly.pdbx_strand_id
1 'polypeptide(L)'
;MFTDTQKQWSVLTMNTVAFATNFAVWTMFSIIGIGIKQDLGLNDTQFGILVATPILTGSITRLPLGIMTDRFGGRIVFFIQMLLVAIPTYGLAFATDYWHFLVIGLFVGLAGGSFAIGIAYTSAWFDKKRQGTAMGIFGAGNAGAAITNLVAPTIVVAYGWEMVPKVYSVAMLVMAIIFWFFTFNDPQHEARKKSGKHVSLKDQLKPLKEVRVWRFGLYYYFVFGGFVALALWLPKYYVGEYNLDLKTASFITMCFTLPSGLIRALGGWLSDKYGARTINWAVFWVSLGCLFFVSYPQTTMIIHGIEGEVQVGIGVGLWAFTLLIFVVGIAMGIGKASVYRIIHDYYPNNMGSVGGMVGVIGGLGGFSLPIIFGIASDTIGVRSSCFMVLFALVGICMILMHFAIKRLEAEKGILPDQHIA
;
A
#
# COMPACT_ATOMS: atom_id res chain seq x y z
N MET A 1 5.61 -25.22 -28.17
CA MET A 1 5.81 -23.75 -28.29
C MET A 1 4.60 -23.05 -27.70
N PHE A 2 4.77 -22.04 -26.83
CA PHE A 2 3.64 -21.27 -26.31
C PHE A 2 3.04 -20.40 -27.40
N THR A 3 1.71 -20.38 -27.52
CA THR A 3 1.01 -19.40 -28.34
C THR A 3 1.14 -17.99 -27.76
N ASP A 4 0.93 -16.94 -28.55
CA ASP A 4 1.07 -15.56 -28.05
C ASP A 4 0.08 -15.24 -26.91
N THR A 5 -1.12 -15.81 -26.97
CA THR A 5 -2.11 -15.73 -25.87
C THR A 5 -1.62 -16.42 -24.61
N GLN A 6 -0.99 -17.61 -24.73
CA GLN A 6 -0.40 -18.32 -23.57
C GLN A 6 0.75 -17.54 -22.95
N LYS A 7 1.62 -16.93 -23.77
CA LYS A 7 2.72 -16.07 -23.31
C LYS A 7 2.15 -14.86 -22.53
N GLN A 8 1.13 -14.20 -23.07
CA GLN A 8 0.47 -13.06 -22.47
C GLN A 8 -0.07 -13.37 -21.06
N TRP A 9 -0.80 -14.49 -20.92
CA TRP A 9 -1.33 -14.90 -19.62
C TRP A 9 -0.25 -15.41 -18.67
N SER A 10 0.77 -16.10 -19.18
CA SER A 10 1.93 -16.52 -18.39
C SER A 10 2.67 -15.32 -17.80
N VAL A 11 2.93 -14.29 -18.61
CA VAL A 11 3.56 -13.05 -18.15
C VAL A 11 2.71 -12.36 -17.10
N LEU A 12 1.39 -12.23 -17.30
CA LEU A 12 0.49 -11.61 -16.31
C LEU A 12 0.51 -12.39 -14.98
N THR A 13 0.39 -13.72 -15.04
CA THR A 13 0.41 -14.56 -13.83
C THR A 13 1.75 -14.43 -13.11
N MET A 14 2.85 -14.55 -13.82
CA MET A 14 4.19 -14.43 -13.22
C MET A 14 4.45 -13.04 -12.65
N ASN A 15 4.03 -11.98 -13.34
CA ASN A 15 4.11 -10.60 -12.83
C ASN A 15 3.32 -10.45 -11.53
N THR A 16 2.11 -11.00 -11.47
CA THR A 16 1.25 -10.92 -10.28
C THR A 16 1.88 -11.66 -9.10
N VAL A 17 2.38 -12.89 -9.32
CA VAL A 17 3.02 -13.69 -8.26
C VAL A 17 4.34 -13.06 -7.83
N ALA A 18 5.17 -12.59 -8.76
CA ALA A 18 6.42 -11.90 -8.45
C ALA A 18 6.15 -10.60 -7.65
N PHE A 19 5.11 -9.85 -8.02
CA PHE A 19 4.70 -8.67 -7.26
C PHE A 19 4.21 -9.06 -5.86
N ALA A 20 3.42 -10.13 -5.72
CA ALA A 20 2.97 -10.61 -4.41
C ALA A 20 4.15 -11.04 -3.52
N THR A 21 5.14 -11.74 -4.08
CA THR A 21 6.38 -12.12 -3.37
C THR A 21 7.17 -10.89 -2.92
N ASN A 22 7.37 -9.90 -3.81
CA ASN A 22 8.02 -8.64 -3.47
C ASN A 22 7.25 -7.88 -2.39
N PHE A 23 5.92 -7.84 -2.49
CA PHE A 23 5.08 -7.15 -1.51
C PHE A 23 5.10 -7.83 -0.15
N ALA A 24 5.18 -9.18 -0.12
CA ALA A 24 5.37 -9.94 1.11
C ALA A 24 6.72 -9.61 1.77
N VAL A 25 7.82 -9.60 1.02
CA VAL A 25 9.15 -9.17 1.51
C VAL A 25 9.10 -7.72 2.02
N TRP A 26 8.44 -6.84 1.28
CA TRP A 26 8.35 -5.41 1.62
C TRP A 26 7.61 -5.15 2.93
N THR A 27 6.63 -5.98 3.26
CA THR A 27 5.81 -5.85 4.47
C THR A 27 6.24 -6.75 5.63
N MET A 28 7.28 -7.59 5.48
CA MET A 28 7.70 -8.53 6.53
C MET A 28 8.13 -7.85 7.84
N PHE A 29 8.56 -6.59 7.76
CA PHE A 29 8.93 -5.79 8.93
C PHE A 29 7.75 -5.57 9.90
N SER A 30 6.50 -5.72 9.44
CA SER A 30 5.32 -5.68 10.33
C SER A 30 5.34 -6.79 11.39
N ILE A 31 5.97 -7.91 11.07
CA ILE A 31 6.02 -9.10 11.92
C ILE A 31 7.39 -9.19 12.61
N ILE A 32 8.49 -9.20 11.85
CA ILE A 32 9.83 -9.30 12.44
C ILE A 32 10.16 -8.09 13.31
N GLY A 33 9.65 -6.91 12.96
CA GLY A 33 9.85 -5.68 13.71
C GLY A 33 9.33 -5.75 15.14
N ILE A 34 8.34 -6.60 15.43
CA ILE A 34 7.84 -6.83 16.80
C ILE A 34 8.91 -7.53 17.64
N GLY A 35 9.54 -8.58 17.09
CA GLY A 35 10.66 -9.26 17.76
C GLY A 35 11.88 -8.33 17.94
N ILE A 36 12.27 -7.65 16.86
CA ILE A 36 13.38 -6.66 16.89
C ILE A 36 13.11 -5.56 17.92
N LYS A 37 11.86 -5.09 18.03
CA LYS A 37 11.46 -4.09 19.04
C LYS A 37 11.67 -4.61 20.45
N GLN A 38 11.33 -5.86 20.71
CA GLN A 38 11.52 -6.49 22.03
C GLN A 38 13.00 -6.69 22.35
N ASP A 39 13.78 -7.19 21.40
CA ASP A 39 15.21 -7.49 21.60
C ASP A 39 16.05 -6.22 21.82
N LEU A 40 15.72 -5.13 21.11
CA LEU A 40 16.47 -3.86 21.18
C LEU A 40 15.81 -2.82 22.12
N GLY A 41 14.66 -3.12 22.75
CA GLY A 41 13.97 -2.18 23.63
C GLY A 41 13.49 -0.90 22.92
N LEU A 42 13.06 -1.00 21.65
CA LEU A 42 12.67 0.17 20.85
C LEU A 42 11.38 0.79 21.36
N ASN A 43 11.31 2.13 21.35
CA ASN A 43 10.04 2.85 21.51
C ASN A 43 9.16 2.75 20.25
N ASP A 44 7.95 3.31 20.30
CA ASP A 44 6.99 3.23 19.20
C ASP A 44 7.41 4.05 17.98
N THR A 45 8.07 5.18 18.19
CA THR A 45 8.65 6.00 17.12
C THR A 45 9.76 5.23 16.38
N GLN A 46 10.68 4.62 17.11
CA GLN A 46 11.75 3.80 16.52
C GLN A 46 11.20 2.59 15.77
N PHE A 47 10.17 1.92 16.30
CA PHE A 47 9.45 0.88 15.58
C PHE A 47 8.81 1.41 14.30
N GLY A 48 8.17 2.57 14.36
CA GLY A 48 7.57 3.23 13.19
C GLY A 48 8.60 3.51 12.09
N ILE A 49 9.79 4.04 12.46
CA ILE A 49 10.91 4.26 11.53
C ILE A 49 11.40 2.94 10.94
N LEU A 50 11.56 1.91 11.78
CA LEU A 50 12.02 0.58 11.36
C LEU A 50 11.14 -0.01 10.27
N VAL A 51 9.82 -0.07 10.50
CA VAL A 51 8.88 -0.68 9.54
C VAL A 51 8.64 0.19 8.31
N ALA A 52 8.84 1.50 8.44
CA ALA A 52 8.69 2.46 7.35
C ALA A 52 9.90 2.52 6.41
N THR A 53 11.09 2.22 6.89
CA THR A 53 12.34 2.39 6.13
C THR A 53 12.33 1.69 4.77
N PRO A 54 11.88 0.43 4.61
CA PRO A 54 11.77 -0.19 3.30
C PRO A 54 10.77 0.52 2.37
N ILE A 55 9.74 1.15 2.96
CA ILE A 55 8.70 1.82 2.18
C ILE A 55 9.25 3.08 1.50
N LEU A 56 10.18 3.79 2.13
CA LEU A 56 10.83 4.96 1.57
C LEU A 56 11.50 4.64 0.23
N THR A 57 12.44 3.71 0.24
CA THR A 57 13.18 3.33 -0.97
C THR A 57 12.25 2.73 -2.02
N GLY A 58 11.31 1.87 -1.60
CA GLY A 58 10.32 1.28 -2.49
C GLY A 58 9.43 2.32 -3.19
N SER A 59 9.17 3.45 -2.55
CA SER A 59 8.40 4.54 -3.16
C SER A 59 9.23 5.35 -4.15
N ILE A 60 10.45 5.72 -3.79
CA ILE A 60 11.35 6.54 -4.61
C ILE A 60 11.80 5.78 -5.87
N THR A 61 12.10 4.49 -5.73
CA THR A 61 12.63 3.65 -6.83
C THR A 61 11.60 3.31 -7.90
N ARG A 62 10.30 3.55 -7.67
CA ARG A 62 9.26 3.34 -8.69
C ARG A 62 9.54 4.12 -9.98
N LEU A 63 9.98 5.37 -9.87
CA LEU A 63 10.25 6.19 -11.03
C LEU A 63 11.46 5.68 -11.84
N PRO A 64 12.67 5.49 -11.27
CA PRO A 64 13.79 4.98 -12.03
C PRO A 64 13.57 3.56 -12.55
N LEU A 65 12.95 2.66 -11.77
CA LEU A 65 12.68 1.30 -12.23
C LEU A 65 11.62 1.25 -13.34
N GLY A 66 10.63 2.14 -13.32
CA GLY A 66 9.69 2.30 -14.43
C GLY A 66 10.41 2.72 -15.72
N ILE A 67 11.29 3.72 -15.66
CA ILE A 67 12.11 4.18 -16.80
C ILE A 67 13.04 3.06 -17.30
N MET A 68 13.67 2.33 -16.38
CA MET A 68 14.52 1.19 -16.75
C MET A 68 13.70 0.10 -17.44
N THR A 69 12.47 -0.15 -17.01
CA THR A 69 11.58 -1.12 -17.64
C THR A 69 11.24 -0.74 -19.08
N ASP A 70 10.97 0.53 -19.34
CA ASP A 70 10.72 1.03 -20.70
C ASP A 70 11.96 0.93 -21.58
N ARG A 71 13.15 1.08 -21.00
CA ARG A 71 14.43 1.07 -21.74
C ARG A 71 14.99 -0.33 -21.98
N PHE A 72 14.94 -1.19 -20.96
CA PHE A 72 15.63 -2.50 -20.97
C PHE A 72 14.66 -3.68 -21.08
N GLY A 73 13.35 -3.44 -20.98
CA GLY A 73 12.31 -4.47 -20.97
C GLY A 73 12.00 -5.01 -19.58
N GLY A 74 10.70 -5.29 -19.34
CA GLY A 74 10.20 -5.66 -18.01
C GLY A 74 10.77 -6.97 -17.48
N ARG A 75 11.00 -7.97 -18.35
CA ARG A 75 11.53 -9.27 -17.96
C ARG A 75 12.88 -9.17 -17.24
N ILE A 76 13.83 -8.48 -17.84
CA ILE A 76 15.20 -8.40 -17.31
C ILE A 76 15.26 -7.49 -16.07
N VAL A 77 14.53 -6.37 -16.09
CA VAL A 77 14.53 -5.42 -14.97
C VAL A 77 13.89 -6.07 -13.73
N PHE A 78 12.77 -6.78 -13.88
CA PHE A 78 12.12 -7.45 -12.76
C PHE A 78 12.98 -8.59 -12.19
N PHE A 79 13.59 -9.39 -13.07
CA PHE A 79 14.50 -10.45 -12.65
C PHE A 79 15.69 -9.93 -11.84
N ILE A 80 16.40 -8.92 -12.35
CA ILE A 80 17.53 -8.29 -11.65
C ILE A 80 17.08 -7.66 -10.34
N GLN A 81 15.95 -6.98 -10.33
CA GLN A 81 15.41 -6.36 -9.12
C GLN A 81 15.13 -7.41 -8.02
N MET A 82 14.55 -8.57 -8.36
CA MET A 82 14.33 -9.66 -7.39
C MET A 82 15.65 -10.20 -6.81
N LEU A 83 16.69 -10.37 -7.65
CA LEU A 83 18.02 -10.79 -7.17
C LEU A 83 18.64 -9.77 -6.23
N LEU A 84 18.55 -8.48 -6.60
CA LEU A 84 19.07 -7.38 -5.75
C LEU A 84 18.34 -7.24 -4.42
N VAL A 85 17.07 -7.62 -4.35
CA VAL A 85 16.28 -7.64 -3.10
C VAL A 85 16.62 -8.87 -2.24
N ALA A 86 16.84 -10.02 -2.86
CA ALA A 86 17.11 -11.26 -2.12
C ALA A 86 18.35 -11.17 -1.24
N ILE A 87 19.42 -10.53 -1.73
CA ILE A 87 20.69 -10.39 -1.01
C ILE A 87 20.53 -9.64 0.33
N PRO A 88 20.05 -8.38 0.35
CA PRO A 88 19.86 -7.66 1.62
C PRO A 88 18.78 -8.32 2.49
N THR A 89 17.76 -8.94 1.89
CA THR A 89 16.76 -9.68 2.67
C THR A 89 17.40 -10.80 3.48
N TYR A 90 18.33 -11.57 2.88
CA TYR A 90 19.07 -12.59 3.63
C TYR A 90 20.01 -11.97 4.69
N GLY A 91 20.67 -10.86 4.33
CA GLY A 91 21.58 -10.14 5.23
C GLY A 91 20.89 -9.59 6.49
N LEU A 92 19.59 -9.33 6.42
CA LEU A 92 18.81 -8.83 7.55
C LEU A 92 18.80 -9.78 8.74
N ALA A 93 18.93 -11.09 8.50
CA ALA A 93 18.98 -12.11 9.56
C ALA A 93 20.24 -12.04 10.43
N PHE A 94 21.23 -11.26 10.04
CA PHE A 94 22.50 -11.08 10.76
C PHE A 94 22.65 -9.68 11.34
N ALA A 95 21.62 -8.85 11.21
CA ALA A 95 21.63 -7.51 11.77
C ALA A 95 21.48 -7.58 13.31
N THR A 96 22.31 -6.84 14.05
CA THR A 96 22.33 -6.85 15.51
C THR A 96 21.94 -5.50 16.09
N ASP A 97 22.17 -4.41 15.35
CA ASP A 97 21.95 -3.05 15.81
C ASP A 97 20.84 -2.36 15.03
N TYR A 98 20.17 -1.42 15.66
CA TYR A 98 19.07 -0.65 15.04
C TYR A 98 19.47 -0.05 13.69
N TRP A 99 20.66 0.53 13.57
CA TRP A 99 21.14 1.13 12.33
C TRP A 99 21.41 0.11 11.24
N HIS A 100 21.83 -1.13 11.57
CA HIS A 100 21.96 -2.21 10.60
C HIS A 100 20.60 -2.55 9.96
N PHE A 101 19.53 -2.63 10.78
CA PHE A 101 18.18 -2.87 10.28
C PHE A 101 17.70 -1.76 9.36
N LEU A 102 18.00 -0.49 9.69
CA LEU A 102 17.60 0.64 8.84
C LEU A 102 18.33 0.62 7.49
N VAL A 103 19.67 0.48 7.52
CA VAL A 103 20.48 0.48 6.29
C VAL A 103 20.11 -0.68 5.38
N ILE A 104 20.05 -1.90 5.93
CA ILE A 104 19.64 -3.08 5.14
C ILE A 104 18.19 -2.94 4.68
N GLY A 105 17.31 -2.40 5.53
CA GLY A 105 15.91 -2.13 5.20
C GLY A 105 15.73 -1.21 3.99
N LEU A 106 16.60 -0.20 3.82
CA LEU A 106 16.61 0.64 2.62
C LEU A 106 16.86 -0.19 1.33
N PHE A 107 17.77 -1.15 1.37
CA PHE A 107 18.04 -2.02 0.21
C PHE A 107 16.90 -3.04 -0.01
N VAL A 108 16.35 -3.61 1.05
CA VAL A 108 15.14 -4.46 0.97
C VAL A 108 13.98 -3.68 0.36
N GLY A 109 13.93 -2.38 0.59
CA GLY A 109 12.93 -1.47 0.06
C GLY A 109 12.81 -1.47 -1.47
N LEU A 110 13.86 -1.85 -2.22
CA LEU A 110 13.78 -2.02 -3.67
C LEU A 110 12.62 -2.94 -4.11
N ALA A 111 12.15 -3.82 -3.22
CA ALA A 111 10.98 -4.66 -3.46
C ALA A 111 9.73 -3.86 -3.81
N GLY A 112 9.53 -2.68 -3.22
CA GLY A 112 8.38 -1.80 -3.51
C GLY A 112 8.39 -1.21 -4.92
N GLY A 113 9.55 -1.17 -5.58
CA GLY A 113 9.70 -0.76 -6.98
C GLY A 113 9.11 -1.75 -7.98
N SER A 114 8.91 -3.01 -7.58
CA SER A 114 8.29 -4.07 -8.40
C SER A 114 6.92 -3.70 -8.97
N PHE A 115 6.17 -2.84 -8.28
CA PHE A 115 4.90 -2.32 -8.75
C PHE A 115 5.04 -1.55 -10.07
N ALA A 116 6.02 -0.66 -10.17
CA ALA A 116 6.24 0.12 -11.39
C ALA A 116 6.72 -0.75 -12.55
N ILE A 117 7.61 -1.69 -12.28
CA ILE A 117 8.10 -2.66 -13.26
C ILE A 117 6.94 -3.50 -13.80
N GLY A 118 6.16 -4.10 -12.90
CA GLY A 118 5.08 -5.00 -13.27
C GLY A 118 3.94 -4.29 -14.01
N ILE A 119 3.58 -3.05 -13.64
CA ILE A 119 2.62 -2.24 -14.40
C ILE A 119 3.10 -2.01 -15.83
N ALA A 120 4.32 -1.50 -16.00
CA ALA A 120 4.87 -1.21 -17.32
C ALA A 120 4.97 -2.48 -18.16
N TYR A 121 5.48 -3.56 -17.59
CA TYR A 121 5.63 -4.83 -18.28
C TYR A 121 4.29 -5.50 -18.65
N THR A 122 3.30 -5.47 -17.73
CA THR A 122 1.96 -5.99 -18.01
C THR A 122 1.27 -5.17 -19.12
N SER A 123 1.38 -3.84 -19.06
CA SER A 123 0.75 -2.97 -20.06
C SER A 123 1.27 -3.19 -21.47
N ALA A 124 2.52 -3.60 -21.62
CA ALA A 124 3.15 -3.86 -22.90
C ALA A 124 2.60 -5.14 -23.61
N TRP A 125 2.00 -6.05 -22.83
CA TRP A 125 1.44 -7.30 -23.34
C TRP A 125 -0.05 -7.25 -23.65
N PHE A 126 -0.77 -6.22 -23.15
CA PHE A 126 -2.23 -6.15 -23.29
C PHE A 126 -2.68 -4.93 -24.07
N ASP A 127 -3.63 -5.13 -24.99
CA ASP A 127 -4.29 -4.06 -25.73
C ASP A 127 -5.10 -3.14 -24.81
N LYS A 128 -5.29 -1.88 -25.19
CA LYS A 128 -6.05 -0.87 -24.41
C LYS A 128 -7.40 -1.37 -23.89
N LYS A 129 -8.11 -2.22 -24.65
CA LYS A 129 -9.41 -2.79 -24.26
C LYS A 129 -9.33 -3.76 -23.08
N ARG A 130 -8.23 -4.50 -22.92
CA ARG A 130 -8.02 -5.52 -21.88
C ARG A 130 -7.05 -5.07 -20.78
N GLN A 131 -6.42 -3.93 -20.95
CA GLN A 131 -5.39 -3.41 -20.07
C GLN A 131 -5.91 -3.16 -18.65
N GLY A 132 -7.16 -2.66 -18.51
CA GLY A 132 -7.79 -2.46 -17.20
C GLY A 132 -7.94 -3.75 -16.41
N THR A 133 -8.43 -4.83 -17.07
CA THR A 133 -8.54 -6.16 -16.44
C THR A 133 -7.16 -6.72 -16.04
N ALA A 134 -6.17 -6.62 -16.93
CA ALA A 134 -4.82 -7.09 -16.65
C ALA A 134 -4.18 -6.34 -15.47
N MET A 135 -4.36 -5.02 -15.39
CA MET A 135 -3.90 -4.20 -14.28
C MET A 135 -4.63 -4.51 -12.96
N GLY A 136 -5.92 -4.85 -13.04
CA GLY A 136 -6.69 -5.31 -11.88
C GLY A 136 -6.15 -6.62 -11.32
N ILE A 137 -5.87 -7.61 -12.19
CA ILE A 137 -5.26 -8.90 -11.82
C ILE A 137 -3.85 -8.68 -11.24
N PHE A 138 -3.02 -7.90 -11.92
CA PHE A 138 -1.70 -7.56 -11.40
C PHE A 138 -1.78 -6.88 -10.02
N GLY A 139 -2.72 -5.97 -9.85
CA GLY A 139 -2.95 -5.26 -8.58
C GLY A 139 -3.33 -6.18 -7.41
N ALA A 140 -3.87 -7.39 -7.67
CA ALA A 140 -4.14 -8.40 -6.65
C ALA A 140 -2.86 -8.89 -5.95
N GLY A 141 -1.67 -8.68 -6.53
CA GLY A 141 -0.39 -8.94 -5.89
C GLY A 141 -0.17 -8.17 -4.58
N ASN A 142 -0.93 -7.10 -4.30
CA ASN A 142 -0.96 -6.48 -2.97
C ASN A 142 -1.38 -7.46 -1.85
N ALA A 143 -2.02 -8.58 -2.18
CA ALA A 143 -2.31 -9.66 -1.23
C ALA A 143 -1.04 -10.31 -0.64
N GLY A 144 0.16 -9.98 -1.15
CA GLY A 144 1.43 -10.36 -0.55
C GLY A 144 1.54 -9.98 0.94
N ALA A 145 0.94 -8.87 1.37
CA ALA A 145 0.86 -8.52 2.79
C ALA A 145 0.06 -9.56 3.60
N ALA A 146 -1.01 -10.13 3.03
CA ALA A 146 -1.77 -11.19 3.68
C ALA A 146 -0.96 -12.48 3.77
N ILE A 147 -0.16 -12.79 2.75
CA ILE A 147 0.79 -13.93 2.79
C ILE A 147 1.77 -13.75 3.96
N THR A 148 2.33 -12.55 4.13
CA THR A 148 3.21 -12.25 5.27
C THR A 148 2.50 -12.45 6.60
N ASN A 149 1.28 -11.96 6.76
CA ASN A 149 0.50 -12.13 7.99
C ASN A 149 0.16 -13.59 8.30
N LEU A 150 0.11 -14.45 7.30
CA LEU A 150 -0.14 -15.88 7.47
C LEU A 150 1.14 -16.68 7.76
N VAL A 151 2.20 -16.42 6.98
CA VAL A 151 3.41 -17.25 6.97
C VAL A 151 4.44 -16.78 7.99
N ALA A 152 4.73 -15.50 8.06
CA ALA A 152 5.82 -14.98 8.90
C ALA A 152 5.62 -15.27 10.41
N PRO A 153 4.42 -15.11 11.03
CA PRO A 153 4.25 -15.39 12.44
C PRO A 153 4.46 -16.87 12.78
N THR A 154 4.11 -17.78 11.85
CA THR A 154 4.35 -19.22 12.04
C THR A 154 5.85 -19.54 12.09
N ILE A 155 6.63 -18.87 11.23
CA ILE A 155 8.10 -19.01 11.24
C ILE A 155 8.68 -18.39 12.52
N VAL A 156 8.22 -17.20 12.91
CA VAL A 156 8.69 -16.50 14.13
C VAL A 156 8.48 -17.37 15.37
N VAL A 157 7.30 -17.95 15.53
CA VAL A 157 6.98 -18.77 16.71
C VAL A 157 7.78 -20.07 16.74
N ALA A 158 8.10 -20.66 15.59
CA ALA A 158 8.82 -21.92 15.52
C ALA A 158 10.35 -21.78 15.56
N TYR A 159 10.90 -20.71 14.97
CA TYR A 159 12.34 -20.60 14.69
C TYR A 159 12.95 -19.22 15.01
N GLY A 160 12.17 -18.30 15.57
CA GLY A 160 12.62 -16.92 15.78
C GLY A 160 12.41 -16.02 14.54
N TRP A 161 12.49 -14.71 14.77
CA TRP A 161 12.27 -13.73 13.70
C TRP A 161 13.36 -13.74 12.64
N GLU A 162 14.60 -14.12 12.97
CA GLU A 162 15.77 -14.17 12.07
C GLU A 162 15.60 -15.20 10.94
N MET A 163 14.73 -16.20 11.14
CA MET A 163 14.46 -17.18 10.11
C MET A 163 13.55 -16.62 9.00
N VAL A 164 12.70 -15.65 9.30
CA VAL A 164 11.78 -15.06 8.30
C VAL A 164 12.53 -14.46 7.11
N PRO A 165 13.51 -13.55 7.29
CA PRO A 165 14.24 -12.98 6.16
C PRO A 165 15.04 -14.03 5.38
N LYS A 166 15.54 -15.10 6.01
CA LYS A 166 16.21 -16.21 5.30
C LYS A 166 15.24 -16.94 4.37
N VAL A 167 14.07 -17.34 4.89
CA VAL A 167 13.03 -18.03 4.11
C VAL A 167 12.52 -17.14 2.98
N TYR A 168 12.27 -15.86 3.26
CA TYR A 168 11.77 -14.89 2.26
C TYR A 168 12.80 -14.59 1.16
N SER A 169 14.09 -14.54 1.52
CA SER A 169 15.18 -14.43 0.54
C SER A 169 15.22 -15.63 -0.41
N VAL A 170 15.14 -16.85 0.14
CA VAL A 170 15.10 -18.07 -0.67
C VAL A 170 13.85 -18.09 -1.56
N ALA A 171 12.67 -17.75 -1.02
CA ALA A 171 11.44 -17.64 -1.80
C ALA A 171 11.57 -16.63 -2.95
N MET A 172 12.23 -15.48 -2.71
CA MET A 172 12.49 -14.47 -3.74
C MET A 172 13.41 -15.02 -4.83
N LEU A 173 14.48 -15.74 -4.48
CA LEU A 173 15.38 -16.36 -5.46
C LEU A 173 14.65 -17.42 -6.30
N VAL A 174 13.87 -18.28 -5.64
CA VAL A 174 13.05 -19.30 -6.34
C VAL A 174 12.06 -18.61 -7.28
N MET A 175 11.38 -17.55 -6.80
CA MET A 175 10.47 -16.77 -7.65
C MET A 175 11.19 -16.13 -8.83
N ALA A 176 12.38 -15.58 -8.64
CA ALA A 176 13.18 -15.01 -9.73
C ALA A 176 13.52 -16.06 -10.80
N ILE A 177 13.90 -17.26 -10.39
CA ILE A 177 14.20 -18.38 -11.31
C ILE A 177 12.93 -18.78 -12.08
N ILE A 178 11.82 -19.01 -11.39
CA ILE A 178 10.53 -19.36 -12.02
C ILE A 178 10.11 -18.26 -13.00
N PHE A 179 10.19 -16.99 -12.56
CA PHE A 179 9.85 -15.83 -13.37
C PHE A 179 10.66 -15.80 -14.67
N TRP A 180 11.97 -16.06 -14.60
CA TRP A 180 12.83 -16.06 -15.78
C TRP A 180 12.44 -17.13 -16.81
N PHE A 181 12.06 -18.32 -16.38
CA PHE A 181 11.69 -19.40 -17.30
C PHE A 181 10.28 -19.24 -17.88
N PHE A 182 9.35 -18.63 -17.15
CA PHE A 182 7.94 -18.55 -17.57
C PHE A 182 7.52 -17.17 -18.09
N THR A 183 8.46 -16.22 -18.22
CA THR A 183 8.19 -14.91 -18.83
C THR A 183 8.91 -14.74 -20.15
N PHE A 184 8.44 -13.80 -20.96
CA PHE A 184 8.93 -13.55 -22.32
C PHE A 184 9.25 -12.08 -22.50
N ASN A 185 10.12 -11.74 -23.45
CA ASN A 185 10.46 -10.36 -23.75
C ASN A 185 9.23 -9.60 -24.27
N ASP A 186 9.15 -8.33 -23.94
CA ASP A 186 8.09 -7.41 -24.34
C ASP A 186 8.02 -7.32 -25.88
N PRO A 187 6.86 -7.59 -26.51
CA PRO A 187 6.71 -7.50 -27.97
C PRO A 187 7.00 -6.11 -28.54
N GLN A 188 6.76 -5.07 -27.73
CA GLN A 188 6.97 -3.68 -28.14
C GLN A 188 8.38 -3.15 -27.82
N HIS A 189 9.19 -3.92 -27.09
CA HIS A 189 10.51 -3.46 -26.65
C HIS A 189 11.43 -3.13 -27.85
N GLU A 190 11.47 -4.01 -28.84
CA GLU A 190 12.28 -3.78 -30.03
C GLU A 190 11.78 -2.58 -30.86
N ALA A 191 10.47 -2.39 -30.94
CA ALA A 191 9.87 -1.25 -31.62
C ALA A 191 10.18 0.08 -30.90
N ARG A 192 10.13 0.11 -29.57
CA ARG A 192 10.51 1.28 -28.76
C ARG A 192 12.00 1.59 -28.86
N LYS A 193 12.86 0.58 -28.85
CA LYS A 193 14.30 0.71 -29.01
C LYS A 193 14.65 1.36 -30.38
N LYS A 194 13.91 1.00 -31.43
CA LYS A 194 14.09 1.57 -32.78
C LYS A 194 13.53 2.99 -32.91
N SER A 195 12.48 3.35 -32.17
CA SER A 195 11.81 4.66 -32.30
C SER A 195 12.55 5.82 -31.63
N GLY A 196 13.49 5.55 -30.73
CA GLY A 196 14.29 6.58 -30.04
C GLY A 196 13.50 7.60 -29.20
N LYS A 197 12.17 7.45 -29.11
CA LYS A 197 11.29 8.37 -28.37
C LYS A 197 11.33 8.07 -26.88
N HIS A 198 12.34 8.62 -26.20
CA HIS A 198 12.32 8.68 -24.73
C HIS A 198 11.60 9.96 -24.30
N VAL A 199 10.54 9.81 -23.52
CA VAL A 199 9.89 10.95 -22.86
C VAL A 199 10.90 11.59 -21.91
N SER A 200 11.19 12.88 -22.09
CA SER A 200 12.14 13.60 -21.22
C SER A 200 11.67 13.56 -19.76
N LEU A 201 12.59 13.36 -18.82
CA LEU A 201 12.33 13.48 -17.39
C LEU A 201 11.69 14.83 -17.03
N LYS A 202 12.08 15.91 -17.71
CA LYS A 202 11.48 17.26 -17.53
C LYS A 202 10.00 17.27 -17.88
N ASP A 203 9.59 16.56 -18.93
CA ASP A 203 8.20 16.51 -19.36
C ASP A 203 7.35 15.63 -18.45
N GLN A 204 7.94 14.58 -17.86
CA GLN A 204 7.29 13.76 -16.83
C GLN A 204 7.09 14.54 -15.52
N LEU A 205 7.97 15.49 -15.21
CA LEU A 205 7.90 16.29 -13.97
C LEU A 205 7.01 17.55 -14.11
N LYS A 206 6.63 17.95 -15.34
CA LYS A 206 5.73 19.12 -15.56
C LYS A 206 4.44 19.08 -14.74
N PRO A 207 3.71 17.94 -14.63
CA PRO A 207 2.47 17.88 -13.86
C PRO A 207 2.63 18.16 -12.36
N LEU A 208 3.85 18.04 -11.78
CA LEU A 208 4.10 18.41 -10.37
C LEU A 208 3.80 19.89 -10.05
N LYS A 209 3.75 20.76 -11.06
CA LYS A 209 3.39 22.16 -10.88
C LYS A 209 1.89 22.37 -10.65
N GLU A 210 1.06 21.38 -10.98
CA GLU A 210 -0.39 21.48 -10.84
C GLU A 210 -0.85 21.07 -9.44
N VAL A 211 -1.50 21.98 -8.71
CA VAL A 211 -2.08 21.73 -7.39
C VAL A 211 -3.05 20.53 -7.39
N ARG A 212 -3.71 20.30 -8.52
CA ARG A 212 -4.63 19.16 -8.71
C ARG A 212 -3.92 17.81 -8.55
N VAL A 213 -2.69 17.67 -9.03
CA VAL A 213 -1.89 16.44 -8.91
C VAL A 213 -1.53 16.16 -7.45
N TRP A 214 -1.15 17.19 -6.69
CA TRP A 214 -0.87 17.07 -5.26
C TRP A 214 -2.10 16.66 -4.45
N ARG A 215 -3.28 17.17 -4.82
CA ARG A 215 -4.54 16.78 -4.20
C ARG A 215 -4.87 15.31 -4.47
N PHE A 216 -4.71 14.82 -5.70
CA PHE A 216 -4.86 13.40 -6.02
C PHE A 216 -3.79 12.55 -5.31
N GLY A 217 -2.58 13.08 -5.20
CA GLY A 217 -1.51 12.50 -4.38
C GLY A 217 -1.93 12.33 -2.92
N LEU A 218 -2.55 13.35 -2.32
CA LEU A 218 -3.03 13.27 -0.94
C LEU A 218 -4.17 12.27 -0.77
N TYR A 219 -5.09 12.16 -1.74
CA TYR A 219 -6.12 11.11 -1.70
C TYR A 219 -5.49 9.72 -1.75
N TYR A 220 -4.49 9.54 -2.59
CA TYR A 220 -3.78 8.27 -2.68
C TYR A 220 -2.87 8.01 -1.49
N TYR A 221 -2.34 9.07 -0.86
CA TYR A 221 -1.61 9.02 0.41
C TYR A 221 -2.51 8.42 1.52
N PHE A 222 -3.80 8.78 1.56
CA PHE A 222 -4.75 8.16 2.48
C PHE A 222 -5.10 6.72 2.10
N VAL A 223 -5.60 6.47 0.88
CA VAL A 223 -6.14 5.15 0.52
C VAL A 223 -5.08 4.07 0.29
N PHE A 224 -3.89 4.43 -0.18
CA PHE A 224 -2.77 3.50 -0.37
C PHE A 224 -1.74 3.62 0.75
N GLY A 225 -1.29 4.82 1.07
CA GLY A 225 -0.33 5.03 2.16
C GLY A 225 -0.91 4.62 3.51
N GLY A 226 -2.15 5.00 3.81
CA GLY A 226 -2.87 4.55 5.01
C GLY A 226 -3.06 3.04 5.05
N PHE A 227 -3.36 2.39 3.92
CA PHE A 227 -3.43 0.94 3.83
C PHE A 227 -2.08 0.28 4.18
N VAL A 228 -0.98 0.75 3.59
CA VAL A 228 0.36 0.21 3.87
C VAL A 228 0.74 0.45 5.32
N ALA A 229 0.50 1.65 5.82
CA ALA A 229 0.79 2.00 7.23
C ALA A 229 0.02 1.11 8.21
N LEU A 230 -1.27 0.88 7.99
CA LEU A 230 -2.07 -0.02 8.81
C LEU A 230 -1.63 -1.49 8.65
N ALA A 231 -1.29 -1.93 7.44
CA ALA A 231 -0.76 -3.29 7.23
C ALA A 231 0.52 -3.55 8.04
N LEU A 232 1.36 -2.50 8.22
CA LEU A 232 2.58 -2.56 9.02
C LEU A 232 2.32 -2.42 10.53
N TRP A 233 1.25 -1.73 10.94
CA TRP A 233 1.00 -1.35 12.34
C TRP A 233 0.02 -2.27 13.07
N LEU A 234 -0.98 -2.81 12.37
CA LEU A 234 -2.07 -3.58 12.99
C LEU A 234 -1.60 -4.83 13.76
N PRO A 235 -0.62 -5.65 13.29
CA PRO A 235 -0.17 -6.79 14.08
C PRO A 235 0.30 -6.37 15.48
N LYS A 236 1.15 -5.35 15.57
CA LYS A 236 1.61 -4.77 16.84
C LYS A 236 0.44 -4.21 17.67
N TYR A 237 -0.51 -3.55 17.02
CA TYR A 237 -1.68 -2.97 17.68
C TYR A 237 -2.53 -4.05 18.36
N TYR A 238 -2.85 -5.12 17.64
CA TYR A 238 -3.61 -6.24 18.17
C TYR A 238 -2.91 -6.94 19.33
N VAL A 239 -1.59 -7.14 19.24
CA VAL A 239 -0.79 -7.69 20.35
C VAL A 239 -0.85 -6.79 21.57
N GLY A 240 -0.63 -5.48 21.38
CA GLY A 240 -0.53 -4.53 22.50
C GLY A 240 -1.87 -4.15 23.12
N GLU A 241 -2.93 -3.97 22.32
CA GLU A 241 -4.23 -3.46 22.79
C GLU A 241 -5.16 -4.58 23.30
N TYR A 242 -5.15 -5.72 22.59
CA TYR A 242 -6.04 -6.83 22.90
C TYR A 242 -5.32 -8.04 23.54
N ASN A 243 -4.02 -7.91 23.84
CA ASN A 243 -3.19 -8.97 24.42
C ASN A 243 -3.23 -10.29 23.63
N LEU A 244 -3.35 -10.20 22.30
CA LEU A 244 -3.35 -11.37 21.44
C LEU A 244 -1.91 -11.86 21.21
N ASP A 245 -1.76 -13.18 21.04
CA ASP A 245 -0.51 -13.72 20.54
C ASP A 245 -0.24 -13.26 19.09
N LEU A 246 1.03 -13.26 18.69
CA LEU A 246 1.47 -12.75 17.39
C LEU A 246 0.76 -13.45 16.22
N LYS A 247 0.52 -14.76 16.34
CA LYS A 247 -0.10 -15.56 15.28
C LYS A 247 -1.56 -15.17 15.05
N THR A 248 -2.32 -15.06 16.13
CA THR A 248 -3.73 -14.63 16.12
C THR A 248 -3.85 -13.17 15.66
N ALA A 249 -3.02 -12.27 16.19
CA ALA A 249 -2.99 -10.86 15.81
C ALA A 249 -2.74 -10.68 14.30
N SER A 250 -1.79 -11.41 13.76
CA SER A 250 -1.45 -11.36 12.34
C SER A 250 -2.53 -11.98 11.47
N PHE A 251 -3.14 -13.10 11.89
CA PHE A 251 -4.25 -13.72 11.19
C PHE A 251 -5.46 -12.78 11.10
N ILE A 252 -5.79 -12.09 12.18
CA ILE A 252 -6.88 -11.10 12.18
C ILE A 252 -6.51 -9.90 11.29
N THR A 253 -5.25 -9.46 11.30
CA THR A 253 -4.77 -8.40 10.39
C THR A 253 -4.93 -8.80 8.91
N MET A 254 -4.90 -10.08 8.58
CA MET A 254 -5.18 -10.57 7.24
C MET A 254 -6.61 -10.22 6.78
N CYS A 255 -7.59 -10.13 7.70
CA CYS A 255 -8.95 -9.68 7.38
C CYS A 255 -9.00 -8.25 6.83
N PHE A 256 -8.01 -7.41 7.15
CA PHE A 256 -7.84 -6.09 6.57
C PHE A 256 -7.06 -6.14 5.25
N THR A 257 -5.91 -6.83 5.24
CA THR A 257 -4.96 -6.75 4.12
C THR A 257 -5.43 -7.51 2.88
N LEU A 258 -6.01 -8.70 3.04
CA LEU A 258 -6.44 -9.55 1.93
C LEU A 258 -7.61 -8.94 1.13
N PRO A 259 -8.73 -8.58 1.76
CA PRO A 259 -9.86 -7.99 1.03
C PRO A 259 -9.47 -6.66 0.37
N SER A 260 -8.72 -5.80 1.06
CA SER A 260 -8.25 -4.53 0.52
C SER A 260 -7.34 -4.69 -0.72
N GLY A 261 -6.59 -5.80 -0.80
CA GLY A 261 -5.81 -6.15 -1.98
C GLY A 261 -6.67 -6.57 -3.16
N LEU A 262 -7.65 -7.44 -2.91
CA LEU A 262 -8.46 -8.08 -3.96
C LEU A 262 -9.59 -7.19 -4.49
N ILE A 263 -10.24 -6.40 -3.61
CA ILE A 263 -11.42 -5.60 -3.94
C ILE A 263 -11.15 -4.47 -4.95
N ARG A 264 -9.90 -4.20 -5.25
CA ARG A 264 -9.48 -3.12 -6.16
C ARG A 264 -10.14 -3.22 -7.54
N ALA A 265 -10.31 -4.43 -8.07
CA ALA A 265 -10.98 -4.64 -9.36
C ALA A 265 -12.46 -4.20 -9.31
N LEU A 266 -13.17 -4.53 -8.23
CA LEU A 266 -14.54 -4.05 -8.00
C LEU A 266 -14.58 -2.52 -7.88
N GLY A 267 -13.60 -1.91 -7.22
CA GLY A 267 -13.49 -0.46 -7.10
C GLY A 267 -13.39 0.25 -8.46
N GLY A 268 -12.66 -0.34 -9.40
CA GLY A 268 -12.61 0.13 -10.79
C GLY A 268 -13.98 0.10 -11.48
N TRP A 269 -14.65 -1.05 -11.41
CA TRP A 269 -15.99 -1.22 -11.98
C TRP A 269 -17.02 -0.26 -11.38
N LEU A 270 -17.03 -0.11 -10.06
CA LEU A 270 -17.90 0.85 -9.36
C LEU A 270 -17.62 2.29 -9.83
N SER A 271 -16.36 2.65 -10.01
CA SER A 271 -15.96 3.98 -10.48
C SER A 271 -16.38 4.25 -11.92
N ASP A 272 -16.35 3.23 -12.77
CA ASP A 272 -16.85 3.34 -14.15
C ASP A 272 -18.36 3.50 -14.19
N LYS A 273 -19.11 2.79 -13.31
CA LYS A 273 -20.56 2.79 -13.28
C LYS A 273 -21.19 4.02 -12.62
N TYR A 274 -20.64 4.44 -11.48
CA TYR A 274 -21.23 5.49 -10.63
C TYR A 274 -20.42 6.78 -10.62
N GLY A 275 -19.32 6.84 -11.37
CA GLY A 275 -18.41 7.96 -11.38
C GLY A 275 -17.35 7.90 -10.26
N ALA A 276 -16.09 8.05 -10.66
CA ALA A 276 -14.95 7.87 -9.75
C ALA A 276 -14.95 8.87 -8.59
N ARG A 277 -15.46 10.10 -8.80
CA ARG A 277 -15.57 11.12 -7.77
C ARG A 277 -16.58 10.73 -6.68
N THR A 278 -17.75 10.24 -7.07
CA THR A 278 -18.81 9.78 -6.16
C THR A 278 -18.33 8.61 -5.31
N ILE A 279 -17.67 7.64 -5.94
CA ILE A 279 -17.10 6.49 -5.23
C ILE A 279 -16.02 6.94 -4.23
N ASN A 280 -15.16 7.89 -4.62
CA ASN A 280 -14.13 8.40 -3.71
C ASN A 280 -14.72 9.15 -2.51
N TRP A 281 -15.82 9.88 -2.72
CA TRP A 281 -16.61 10.52 -1.65
C TRP A 281 -17.16 9.48 -0.67
N ALA A 282 -17.81 8.44 -1.19
CA ALA A 282 -18.34 7.35 -0.36
C ALA A 282 -17.24 6.64 0.43
N VAL A 283 -16.08 6.37 -0.19
CA VAL A 283 -14.90 5.79 0.47
C VAL A 283 -14.45 6.65 1.65
N PHE A 284 -14.37 7.97 1.47
CA PHE A 284 -13.94 8.88 2.54
C PHE A 284 -14.97 8.95 3.67
N TRP A 285 -16.28 9.03 3.37
CA TRP A 285 -17.33 9.04 4.39
C TRP A 285 -17.34 7.77 5.22
N VAL A 286 -17.28 6.61 4.57
CA VAL A 286 -17.24 5.31 5.26
C VAL A 286 -15.98 5.21 6.12
N SER A 287 -14.83 5.60 5.57
CA SER A 287 -13.57 5.59 6.32
C SER A 287 -13.60 6.55 7.51
N LEU A 288 -14.14 7.76 7.35
CA LEU A 288 -14.28 8.74 8.41
C LEU A 288 -15.14 8.21 9.57
N GLY A 289 -16.31 7.63 9.25
CA GLY A 289 -17.19 7.05 10.26
C GLY A 289 -16.55 5.89 11.02
N CYS A 290 -15.91 4.95 10.31
CA CYS A 290 -15.24 3.84 10.97
C CYS A 290 -14.03 4.31 11.82
N LEU A 291 -13.22 5.22 11.27
CA LEU A 291 -12.05 5.76 11.97
C LEU A 291 -12.43 6.58 13.21
N PHE A 292 -13.59 7.26 13.19
CA PHE A 292 -14.11 7.93 14.37
C PHE A 292 -14.26 6.97 15.55
N PHE A 293 -14.92 5.83 15.34
CA PHE A 293 -15.13 4.86 16.41
C PHE A 293 -13.84 4.17 16.86
N VAL A 294 -12.96 3.75 15.94
CA VAL A 294 -11.72 3.05 16.31
C VAL A 294 -10.66 3.98 16.90
N SER A 295 -10.78 5.29 16.71
CA SER A 295 -9.87 6.26 17.32
C SER A 295 -10.17 6.51 18.80
N TYR A 296 -11.36 6.12 19.28
CA TYR A 296 -11.71 6.30 20.67
C TYR A 296 -10.96 5.29 21.57
N PRO A 297 -10.17 5.75 22.55
CA PRO A 297 -9.41 4.87 23.42
C PRO A 297 -10.30 4.11 24.39
N GLN A 298 -9.82 2.98 24.91
CA GLN A 298 -10.44 2.30 26.04
C GLN A 298 -10.48 3.27 27.24
N THR A 299 -11.68 3.64 27.68
CA THR A 299 -11.88 4.67 28.69
C THR A 299 -12.82 4.15 29.77
N THR A 300 -12.50 4.39 31.03
CA THR A 300 -13.41 4.16 32.14
C THR A 300 -13.97 5.52 32.59
N MET A 301 -15.28 5.70 32.40
CA MET A 301 -15.99 6.88 32.86
C MET A 301 -16.57 6.63 34.25
N ILE A 302 -16.29 7.51 35.19
CA ILE A 302 -16.91 7.51 36.52
C ILE A 302 -18.06 8.49 36.47
N ILE A 303 -19.27 7.98 36.65
CA ILE A 303 -20.50 8.79 36.68
C ILE A 303 -20.93 8.90 38.14
N HIS A 304 -21.08 10.12 38.65
CA HIS A 304 -21.65 10.37 39.96
C HIS A 304 -23.18 10.18 39.88
N GLY A 305 -23.64 8.96 40.17
CA GLY A 305 -25.05 8.60 40.17
C GLY A 305 -25.76 8.99 41.47
N ILE A 306 -27.08 8.79 41.51
CA ILE A 306 -27.93 9.16 42.69
C ILE A 306 -27.57 8.32 43.92
N GLU A 307 -27.20 7.04 43.73
CA GLU A 307 -26.90 6.09 44.84
C GLU A 307 -25.37 5.83 45.00
N GLY A 308 -24.50 6.58 44.28
CA GLY A 308 -23.06 6.44 44.37
C GLY A 308 -22.39 6.49 42.99
N GLU A 309 -21.08 6.21 42.95
CA GLU A 309 -20.30 6.22 41.73
C GLU A 309 -20.57 4.96 40.90
N VAL A 310 -20.89 5.15 39.62
CA VAL A 310 -21.06 4.09 38.64
C VAL A 310 -19.89 4.15 37.64
N GLN A 311 -19.16 3.08 37.52
CA GLN A 311 -18.08 2.98 36.53
C GLN A 311 -18.63 2.36 35.24
N VAL A 312 -18.47 3.08 34.11
CA VAL A 312 -18.88 2.63 32.79
C VAL A 312 -17.64 2.53 31.91
N GLY A 313 -17.32 1.33 31.46
CA GLY A 313 -16.28 1.09 30.48
C GLY A 313 -16.78 1.45 29.08
N ILE A 314 -16.12 2.38 28.41
CA ILE A 314 -16.39 2.77 27.03
C ILE A 314 -15.18 2.41 26.20
N GLY A 315 -15.39 1.61 25.15
CA GLY A 315 -14.31 1.22 24.24
C GLY A 315 -14.81 0.25 23.17
N VAL A 316 -14.03 0.08 22.14
CA VAL A 316 -14.35 -0.82 21.02
C VAL A 316 -13.76 -2.19 21.31
N GLY A 317 -14.63 -3.19 21.51
CA GLY A 317 -14.19 -4.56 21.70
C GLY A 317 -13.54 -5.14 20.45
N LEU A 318 -12.72 -6.20 20.61
CA LEU A 318 -11.93 -6.84 19.56
C LEU A 318 -12.70 -7.07 18.25
N TRP A 319 -13.88 -7.67 18.31
CA TRP A 319 -14.65 -8.03 17.11
C TRP A 319 -15.26 -6.82 16.41
N ALA A 320 -15.76 -5.86 17.18
CA ALA A 320 -16.28 -4.60 16.63
C ALA A 320 -15.14 -3.79 15.98
N PHE A 321 -13.99 -3.71 16.63
CA PHE A 321 -12.78 -3.10 16.06
C PHE A 321 -12.37 -3.78 14.75
N THR A 322 -12.28 -5.11 14.76
CA THR A 322 -11.89 -5.89 13.58
C THR A 322 -12.88 -5.68 12.41
N LEU A 323 -14.19 -5.63 12.69
CA LEU A 323 -15.20 -5.35 11.68
C LEU A 323 -15.04 -3.93 11.10
N LEU A 324 -14.84 -2.93 11.94
CA LEU A 324 -14.63 -1.55 11.48
C LEU A 324 -13.36 -1.43 10.63
N ILE A 325 -12.26 -2.07 11.05
CA ILE A 325 -11.01 -2.08 10.29
C ILE A 325 -11.16 -2.88 8.96
N PHE A 326 -11.92 -3.96 8.96
CA PHE A 326 -12.26 -4.68 7.72
C PHE A 326 -13.00 -3.74 6.74
N VAL A 327 -14.00 -2.98 7.21
CA VAL A 327 -14.73 -2.00 6.38
C VAL A 327 -13.80 -0.90 5.86
N VAL A 328 -12.89 -0.38 6.70
CA VAL A 328 -11.85 0.56 6.26
C VAL A 328 -10.97 -0.06 5.18
N GLY A 329 -10.58 -1.31 5.33
CA GLY A 329 -9.80 -2.04 4.33
C GLY A 329 -10.50 -2.13 2.98
N ILE A 330 -11.78 -2.49 2.97
CA ILE A 330 -12.64 -2.50 1.77
C ILE A 330 -12.71 -1.10 1.14
N ALA A 331 -13.00 -0.08 1.95
CA ALA A 331 -13.07 1.31 1.48
C ALA A 331 -11.75 1.77 0.85
N MET A 332 -10.61 1.54 1.52
CA MET A 332 -9.30 1.86 0.99
C MET A 332 -8.98 1.08 -0.30
N GLY A 333 -9.39 -0.20 -0.38
CA GLY A 333 -9.23 -1.02 -1.57
C GLY A 333 -9.96 -0.45 -2.79
N ILE A 334 -11.23 -0.07 -2.62
CA ILE A 334 -12.05 0.61 -3.62
C ILE A 334 -11.44 1.97 -3.97
N GLY A 335 -11.03 2.75 -2.97
CA GLY A 335 -10.45 4.07 -3.12
C GLY A 335 -9.17 4.07 -3.95
N LYS A 336 -8.32 3.04 -3.82
CA LYS A 336 -7.11 2.88 -4.65
C LYS A 336 -7.41 2.87 -6.15
N ALA A 337 -8.50 2.26 -6.56
CA ALA A 337 -8.93 2.23 -7.96
C ALA A 337 -9.60 3.54 -8.36
N SER A 338 -10.49 4.10 -7.51
CA SER A 338 -11.24 5.31 -7.82
C SER A 338 -10.34 6.53 -8.00
N VAL A 339 -9.28 6.67 -7.20
CA VAL A 339 -8.31 7.77 -7.37
C VAL A 339 -7.60 7.66 -8.72
N TYR A 340 -7.15 6.46 -9.13
CA TYR A 340 -6.53 6.30 -10.45
C TYR A 340 -7.51 6.53 -11.60
N ARG A 341 -8.79 6.20 -11.41
CA ARG A 341 -9.82 6.50 -12.40
C ARG A 341 -10.05 8.01 -12.54
N ILE A 342 -10.07 8.77 -11.43
CA ILE A 342 -10.11 10.24 -11.48
C ILE A 342 -8.91 10.80 -12.25
N ILE A 343 -7.69 10.29 -12.01
CA ILE A 343 -6.50 10.72 -12.74
C ILE A 343 -6.67 10.49 -14.24
N HIS A 344 -7.19 9.35 -14.64
CA HIS A 344 -7.44 9.04 -16.04
C HIS A 344 -8.44 10.02 -16.69
N ASP A 345 -9.48 10.44 -15.97
CA ASP A 345 -10.47 11.38 -16.48
C ASP A 345 -9.88 12.78 -16.74
N TYR A 346 -8.91 13.20 -15.91
CA TYR A 346 -8.28 14.52 -16.05
C TYR A 346 -7.00 14.52 -16.90
N TYR A 347 -6.27 13.42 -16.95
CA TYR A 347 -4.96 13.29 -17.60
C TYR A 347 -4.85 12.04 -18.47
N PRO A 348 -5.75 11.84 -19.46
CA PRO A 348 -5.77 10.59 -20.25
C PRO A 348 -4.46 10.37 -21.02
N ASN A 349 -3.81 11.45 -21.46
CA ASN A 349 -2.57 11.38 -22.24
C ASN A 349 -1.29 11.33 -21.36
N ASN A 350 -1.41 11.67 -20.08
CA ASN A 350 -0.28 11.76 -19.14
C ASN A 350 -0.42 10.80 -17.96
N MET A 351 -1.17 9.73 -18.14
CA MET A 351 -1.48 8.77 -17.09
C MET A 351 -0.23 8.15 -16.44
N GLY A 352 0.80 7.89 -17.24
CA GLY A 352 2.07 7.33 -16.76
C GLY A 352 2.81 8.29 -15.81
N SER A 353 2.90 9.57 -16.17
CA SER A 353 3.61 10.56 -15.36
C SER A 353 2.83 10.97 -14.12
N VAL A 354 1.55 11.31 -14.27
CA VAL A 354 0.69 11.76 -13.15
C VAL A 354 0.40 10.58 -12.20
N GLY A 355 0.02 9.42 -12.73
CA GLY A 355 -0.21 8.23 -11.92
C GLY A 355 1.05 7.73 -11.21
N GLY A 356 2.22 7.84 -11.87
CA GLY A 356 3.52 7.54 -11.27
C GLY A 356 3.82 8.44 -10.07
N MET A 357 3.62 9.76 -10.22
CA MET A 357 3.79 10.72 -9.14
C MET A 357 2.84 10.52 -7.98
N VAL A 358 1.56 10.36 -8.28
CA VAL A 358 0.54 10.05 -7.27
C VAL A 358 0.89 8.74 -6.56
N GLY A 359 1.43 7.75 -7.30
CA GLY A 359 1.96 6.52 -6.74
C GLY A 359 3.13 6.71 -5.78
N VAL A 360 4.06 7.64 -6.09
CA VAL A 360 5.17 8.01 -5.19
C VAL A 360 4.63 8.69 -3.93
N ILE A 361 3.75 9.69 -4.07
CA ILE A 361 3.15 10.41 -2.92
C ILE A 361 2.39 9.43 -2.03
N GLY A 362 1.59 8.53 -2.61
CA GLY A 362 0.91 7.49 -1.85
C GLY A 362 1.86 6.52 -1.14
N GLY A 363 2.96 6.14 -1.80
CA GLY A 363 4.00 5.34 -1.18
C GLY A 363 4.68 6.05 0.00
N LEU A 364 4.97 7.36 -0.15
CA LEU A 364 5.48 8.19 0.95
C LEU A 364 4.51 8.27 2.12
N GLY A 365 3.19 8.11 1.90
CA GLY A 365 2.22 7.92 2.97
C GLY A 365 2.49 6.65 3.79
N GLY A 366 2.78 5.55 3.13
CA GLY A 366 3.18 4.31 3.79
C GLY A 366 4.50 4.42 4.56
N PHE A 367 5.38 5.35 4.18
CA PHE A 367 6.60 5.68 4.89
C PHE A 367 6.34 6.57 6.11
N SER A 368 5.69 7.71 5.91
CA SER A 368 5.58 8.74 6.95
C SER A 368 4.52 8.43 8.01
N LEU A 369 3.41 7.78 7.64
CA LEU A 369 2.33 7.48 8.60
C LEU A 369 2.76 6.55 9.74
N PRO A 370 3.49 5.43 9.56
CA PRO A 370 3.95 4.62 10.70
C PRO A 370 4.85 5.39 11.66
N ILE A 371 5.66 6.32 11.15
CA ILE A 371 6.49 7.21 11.98
C ILE A 371 5.59 8.15 12.79
N ILE A 372 4.60 8.78 12.15
CA ILE A 372 3.64 9.66 12.81
C ILE A 372 2.82 8.88 13.86
N PHE A 373 2.44 7.62 13.56
CA PHE A 373 1.74 6.75 14.51
C PHE A 373 2.61 6.48 15.75
N GLY A 374 3.91 6.23 15.55
CA GLY A 374 4.86 6.04 16.64
C GLY A 374 5.00 7.29 17.51
N ILE A 375 5.23 8.46 16.89
CA ILE A 375 5.31 9.75 17.58
C ILE A 375 4.02 10.02 18.36
N ALA A 376 2.85 9.82 17.74
CA ALA A 376 1.57 10.04 18.40
C ALA A 376 1.38 9.07 19.59
N SER A 377 1.75 7.81 19.44
CA SER A 377 1.70 6.81 20.52
C SER A 377 2.62 7.19 21.69
N ASP A 378 3.86 7.59 21.41
CA ASP A 378 4.86 7.93 22.44
C ASP A 378 4.52 9.27 23.15
N THR A 379 3.94 10.25 22.42
CA THR A 379 3.61 11.58 22.98
C THR A 379 2.28 11.62 23.70
N ILE A 380 1.24 10.98 23.15
CA ILE A 380 -0.12 10.97 23.70
C ILE A 380 -0.28 9.84 24.75
N GLY A 381 0.52 8.77 24.64
CA GLY A 381 0.46 7.60 25.51
C GLY A 381 -0.75 6.68 25.23
N VAL A 382 -1.44 6.87 24.08
CA VAL A 382 -2.66 6.13 23.71
C VAL A 382 -2.44 5.40 22.40
N ARG A 383 -2.64 4.08 22.40
CA ARG A 383 -2.41 3.25 21.19
C ARG A 383 -3.34 3.60 20.03
N SER A 384 -4.59 3.99 20.30
CA SER A 384 -5.55 4.38 19.27
C SER A 384 -5.22 5.72 18.57
N SER A 385 -4.20 6.45 19.02
CA SER A 385 -3.77 7.72 18.41
C SER A 385 -3.41 7.58 16.92
N CYS A 386 -2.95 6.41 16.47
CA CYS A 386 -2.70 6.14 15.06
C CYS A 386 -3.98 6.30 14.20
N PHE A 387 -5.15 5.92 14.73
CA PHE A 387 -6.43 6.08 14.04
C PHE A 387 -6.93 7.53 14.09
N MET A 388 -6.61 8.29 15.16
CA MET A 388 -6.87 9.74 15.22
C MET A 388 -6.13 10.48 14.10
N VAL A 389 -4.87 10.09 13.82
CA VAL A 389 -4.08 10.65 12.70
C VAL A 389 -4.77 10.36 11.37
N LEU A 390 -5.22 9.12 11.13
CA LEU A 390 -5.93 8.76 9.91
C LEU A 390 -7.29 9.44 9.80
N PHE A 391 -8.02 9.60 10.91
CA PHE A 391 -9.28 10.34 10.96
C PHE A 391 -9.08 11.80 10.55
N ALA A 392 -8.07 12.47 11.09
CA ALA A 392 -7.72 13.83 10.71
C ALA A 392 -7.32 13.91 9.22
N LEU A 393 -6.52 12.96 8.73
CA LEU A 393 -6.08 12.91 7.34
C LEU A 393 -7.25 12.76 6.36
N VAL A 394 -8.19 11.83 6.63
CA VAL A 394 -9.37 11.67 5.75
C VAL A 394 -10.27 12.90 5.80
N GLY A 395 -10.40 13.53 6.97
CA GLY A 395 -11.11 14.81 7.12
C GLY A 395 -10.50 15.90 6.22
N ILE A 396 -9.17 16.05 6.22
CA ILE A 396 -8.45 16.97 5.32
C ILE A 396 -8.73 16.63 3.85
N CYS A 397 -8.67 15.35 3.47
CA CYS A 397 -8.99 14.91 2.12
C CYS A 397 -10.41 15.31 1.69
N MET A 398 -11.39 15.15 2.59
CA MET A 398 -12.78 15.51 2.35
C MET A 398 -12.97 17.02 2.19
N ILE A 399 -12.37 17.82 3.06
CA ILE A 399 -12.41 19.29 2.97
C ILE A 399 -11.83 19.76 1.63
N LEU A 400 -10.67 19.28 1.26
CA LEU A 400 -10.02 19.63 -0.02
C LEU A 400 -10.84 19.16 -1.23
N MET A 401 -11.50 18.01 -1.14
CA MET A 401 -12.37 17.51 -2.19
C MET A 401 -13.62 18.37 -2.33
N HIS A 402 -14.23 18.79 -1.22
CA HIS A 402 -15.39 19.66 -1.20
C HIS A 402 -15.11 21.01 -1.89
N PHE A 403 -14.04 21.69 -1.49
CA PHE A 403 -13.66 22.98 -2.11
C PHE A 403 -13.31 22.83 -3.58
N ALA A 404 -12.69 21.71 -3.96
CA ALA A 404 -12.39 21.43 -5.37
C ALA A 404 -13.64 21.22 -6.22
N ILE A 405 -14.65 20.57 -5.67
CA ILE A 405 -15.94 20.39 -6.34
C ILE A 405 -16.64 21.72 -6.51
N LYS A 406 -16.78 22.51 -5.44
CA LYS A 406 -17.39 23.85 -5.50
C LYS A 406 -16.71 24.76 -6.52
N ARG A 407 -15.38 24.74 -6.58
CA ARG A 407 -14.66 25.53 -7.57
C ARG A 407 -14.97 25.10 -9.01
N LEU A 408 -15.04 23.80 -9.28
CA LEU A 408 -15.39 23.27 -10.60
C LEU A 408 -16.83 23.62 -11.00
N GLU A 409 -17.75 23.61 -10.05
CA GLU A 409 -19.14 24.01 -10.25
C GLU A 409 -19.24 25.49 -10.59
N ALA A 410 -18.51 26.34 -9.88
CA ALA A 410 -18.44 27.77 -10.16
C ALA A 410 -17.81 28.07 -11.53
N GLU A 411 -16.73 27.36 -11.90
CA GLU A 411 -16.08 27.50 -13.21
C GLU A 411 -16.99 27.05 -14.39
N LYS A 412 -17.92 26.12 -14.15
CA LYS A 412 -18.86 25.60 -15.17
C LYS A 412 -20.20 26.34 -15.23
N GLY A 413 -20.45 27.29 -14.32
CA GLY A 413 -21.71 28.03 -14.21
C GLY A 413 -22.93 27.14 -13.87
N ILE A 414 -22.72 25.97 -13.27
CA ILE A 414 -23.74 25.02 -12.89
C ILE A 414 -24.16 25.31 -11.44
N LEU A 415 -25.45 25.59 -11.24
CA LEU A 415 -26.02 25.80 -9.90
C LEU A 415 -25.94 24.49 -9.08
N PRO A 416 -25.78 24.60 -7.73
CA PRO A 416 -25.52 23.46 -6.84
C PRO A 416 -26.55 22.32 -6.88
N ASP A 417 -27.77 22.58 -7.32
CA ASP A 417 -28.89 21.63 -7.23
C ASP A 417 -29.03 20.64 -8.40
N GLN A 418 -28.13 20.68 -9.39
CA GLN A 418 -28.22 19.81 -10.59
C GLN A 418 -27.31 18.57 -10.55
N HIS A 419 -26.70 18.23 -9.43
CA HIS A 419 -25.74 17.11 -9.32
C HIS A 419 -26.21 15.90 -8.49
N ILE A 420 -27.53 15.69 -8.37
CA ILE A 420 -28.10 14.43 -7.82
C ILE A 420 -28.81 13.66 -8.93
N ALA A 421 -28.15 13.46 -10.05
CA ALA A 421 -28.59 12.51 -11.07
C ALA A 421 -27.36 11.79 -11.66
#